data_dd207cf06a839b61a33f102c4e0808ce
#
_entry.id   dd207cf06a839b61a33f102c4e0808ce
#
_cell.length_a   1.000
_cell.length_b   1.000
_cell.length_c   1.000
_cell.angle_alpha   90.00
_cell.angle_beta   90.00
_cell.angle_gamma   90.00
#
_symmetry.space_group_name_H-M   'P 1'
#
loop_
_entity.id
_entity.type
_entity.pdbx_description
1 polymer ?
#
loop_
_entity_poly.entity_id
_entity_poly.type
_entity_poly.pdbx_seq_one_letter_code
_entity_poly.pdbx_strand_id
1 'polypeptide(L)'
;MSMYKIYIKQAWALIRQERFFSSVYIVGTGLAISMVMALAVAYHIRTANIAPEVQRDRMCYLSNVTYKLNGTKSNYKAACGPRLVKEVIGNLHVPEDVAVTTNSFMMPFSYGDAFMRLPGGDESPKVRLKGCDDGFWRVYRFDFVEGRPFTEAEVL
;
A
#
# COMPACT_ATOMS: atom_id res chain seq x y z
N MET A 1 18.33 25.10 -45.91
CA MET A 1 18.16 23.66 -45.53
C MET A 1 18.32 23.58 -44.01
N SER A 2 17.32 23.06 -43.26
CA SER A 2 17.36 23.09 -41.80
C SER A 2 18.51 22.19 -41.29
N MET A 3 19.39 22.70 -40.42
CA MET A 3 20.48 21.96 -39.80
C MET A 3 20.05 20.63 -39.17
N TYR A 4 18.87 20.58 -38.61
CA TYR A 4 18.28 19.36 -38.04
C TYR A 4 18.18 18.18 -39.03
N LYS A 5 17.90 18.45 -40.31
CA LYS A 5 17.82 17.39 -41.33
C LYS A 5 19.18 16.73 -41.59
N ILE A 6 20.27 17.52 -41.47
CA ILE A 6 21.63 17.01 -41.66
C ILE A 6 22.01 16.10 -40.48
N TYR A 7 21.72 16.52 -39.24
CA TYR A 7 22.03 15.72 -38.04
C TYR A 7 21.22 14.41 -38.00
N ILE A 8 19.95 14.46 -38.40
CA ILE A 8 19.12 13.22 -38.46
C ILE A 8 19.69 12.27 -39.51
N LYS A 9 20.09 12.78 -40.67
CA LYS A 9 20.69 11.94 -41.74
C LYS A 9 22.02 11.31 -41.31
N GLN A 10 22.86 12.06 -40.63
CA GLN A 10 24.12 11.56 -40.07
C GLN A 10 23.89 10.52 -38.98
N ALA A 11 22.97 10.77 -38.05
CA ALA A 11 22.61 9.81 -37.02
C ALA A 11 22.07 8.50 -37.60
N TRP A 12 21.21 8.59 -38.62
CA TRP A 12 20.70 7.41 -39.30
C TRP A 12 21.79 6.60 -40.03
N ALA A 13 22.75 7.29 -40.67
CA ALA A 13 23.87 6.65 -41.32
C ALA A 13 24.78 5.91 -40.32
N LEU A 14 25.05 6.53 -39.16
CA LEU A 14 25.82 5.92 -38.06
C LEU A 14 25.15 4.67 -37.53
N ILE A 15 23.83 4.72 -37.27
CA ILE A 15 23.04 3.58 -36.79
C ILE A 15 23.12 2.41 -37.77
N ARG A 16 23.13 2.72 -39.07
CA ARG A 16 23.18 1.68 -40.12
C ARG A 16 24.57 1.10 -40.32
N GLN A 17 25.61 1.86 -40.03
CA GLN A 17 27.01 1.42 -40.15
C GLN A 17 27.39 0.47 -39.00
N GLU A 18 27.02 0.80 -37.76
CA GLU A 18 27.38 0.05 -36.55
C GLU A 18 26.12 -0.53 -35.87
N ARG A 19 25.49 -1.47 -36.56
CA ARG A 19 24.17 -2.01 -36.15
C ARG A 19 24.18 -2.65 -34.76
N PHE A 20 25.25 -3.38 -34.43
CA PHE A 20 25.35 -4.07 -33.13
C PHE A 20 25.45 -3.08 -31.98
N PHE A 21 26.39 -2.15 -32.03
CA PHE A 21 26.57 -1.15 -30.97
C PHE A 21 25.35 -0.21 -30.84
N SER A 22 24.77 0.19 -31.97
CA SER A 22 23.56 1.01 -31.97
C SER A 22 22.37 0.30 -31.36
N SER A 23 22.17 -0.99 -31.64
CA SER A 23 21.08 -1.75 -31.03
C SER A 23 21.27 -1.93 -29.53
N VAL A 24 22.47 -2.25 -29.06
CA VAL A 24 22.78 -2.35 -27.63
C VAL A 24 22.54 -1.01 -26.92
N TYR A 25 22.93 0.09 -27.55
CA TYR A 25 22.72 1.42 -26.96
C TYR A 25 21.25 1.80 -26.88
N ILE A 26 20.48 1.56 -27.94
CA ILE A 26 19.04 1.84 -27.97
C ILE A 26 18.29 0.99 -26.95
N VAL A 27 18.58 -0.31 -26.89
CA VAL A 27 17.95 -1.23 -25.94
C VAL A 27 18.33 -0.86 -24.50
N GLY A 28 19.62 -0.59 -24.26
CA GLY A 28 20.10 -0.19 -22.93
C GLY A 28 19.47 1.11 -22.41
N THR A 29 19.43 2.14 -23.25
CA THR A 29 18.78 3.41 -22.89
C THR A 29 17.27 3.25 -22.74
N GLY A 30 16.61 2.50 -23.60
CA GLY A 30 15.18 2.21 -23.50
C GLY A 30 14.85 1.49 -22.19
N LEU A 31 15.64 0.49 -21.82
CA LEU A 31 15.48 -0.27 -20.60
C LEU A 31 15.71 0.61 -19.35
N ALA A 32 16.74 1.45 -19.37
CA ALA A 32 17.03 2.38 -18.29
C ALA A 32 15.88 3.38 -18.07
N ILE A 33 15.36 3.97 -19.14
CA ILE A 33 14.22 4.90 -19.06
C ILE A 33 12.97 4.17 -18.54
N SER A 34 12.68 2.97 -19.05
CA SER A 34 11.55 2.17 -18.62
C SER A 34 11.63 1.84 -17.12
N MET A 35 12.81 1.50 -16.61
CA MET A 35 13.01 1.20 -15.20
C MET A 35 12.80 2.43 -14.32
N VAL A 36 13.32 3.59 -14.72
CA VAL A 36 13.10 4.86 -13.99
C VAL A 36 11.62 5.23 -13.97
N MET A 37 10.93 5.08 -15.11
CA MET A 37 9.49 5.34 -15.19
C MET A 37 8.69 4.39 -14.29
N ALA A 38 9.02 3.09 -14.30
CA ALA A 38 8.37 2.11 -13.44
C ALA A 38 8.56 2.43 -11.94
N LEU A 39 9.78 2.83 -11.55
CA LEU A 39 10.06 3.26 -10.17
C LEU A 39 9.30 4.53 -9.81
N ALA A 40 9.23 5.51 -10.70
CA ALA A 40 8.48 6.75 -10.47
C ALA A 40 6.98 6.48 -10.29
N VAL A 41 6.40 5.62 -11.12
CA VAL A 41 5.00 5.20 -10.99
C VAL A 41 4.76 4.44 -9.69
N ALA A 42 5.64 3.49 -9.35
CA ALA A 42 5.54 2.73 -8.11
C ALA A 42 5.66 3.64 -6.87
N TYR A 43 6.54 4.62 -6.91
CA TYR A 43 6.67 5.62 -5.86
C TYR A 43 5.41 6.48 -5.76
N HIS A 44 4.89 6.96 -6.88
CA HIS A 44 3.67 7.76 -6.93
C HIS A 44 2.47 7.01 -6.34
N ILE A 45 2.27 5.75 -6.73
CA ILE A 45 1.18 4.92 -6.19
C ILE A 45 1.31 4.73 -4.66
N ARG A 46 2.54 4.66 -4.14
CA ARG A 46 2.78 4.50 -2.70
C ARG A 46 2.57 5.77 -1.88
N THR A 47 2.76 6.94 -2.49
CA THR A 47 2.72 8.22 -1.78
C THR A 47 1.49 9.05 -2.10
N ALA A 48 0.81 8.79 -3.19
CA ALA A 48 -0.36 9.53 -3.60
C ALA A 48 -1.56 9.29 -2.68
N ASN A 49 -2.30 10.34 -2.41
CA ASN A 49 -3.54 10.32 -1.66
C ASN A 49 -4.67 9.80 -2.56
N ILE A 50 -4.79 8.47 -2.65
CA ILE A 50 -5.78 7.79 -3.48
C ILE A 50 -6.77 7.06 -2.57
N ALA A 51 -8.06 7.13 -2.90
CA ALA A 51 -9.09 6.39 -2.16
C ALA A 51 -8.71 4.90 -2.03
N PRO A 52 -8.92 4.29 -0.86
CA PRO A 52 -9.58 4.82 0.33
C PRO A 52 -8.70 5.68 1.25
N GLU A 53 -7.39 5.76 1.02
CA GLU A 53 -6.41 6.48 1.84
C GLU A 53 -6.19 7.91 1.33
N VAL A 54 -7.22 8.73 1.40
CA VAL A 54 -7.18 10.12 0.86
C VAL A 54 -6.28 11.08 1.64
N GLN A 55 -5.82 10.68 2.82
CA GLN A 55 -4.95 11.49 3.69
C GLN A 55 -3.66 10.75 4.05
N ARG A 56 -3.14 9.93 3.14
CA ARG A 56 -1.96 9.09 3.37
C ARG A 56 -0.73 9.88 3.81
N ASP A 57 -0.56 11.11 3.35
CA ASP A 57 0.51 12.03 3.74
C ASP A 57 0.47 12.44 5.22
N ARG A 58 -0.70 12.34 5.87
CA ARG A 58 -0.92 12.64 7.29
C ARG A 58 -1.11 11.38 8.15
N MET A 59 -1.13 10.19 7.55
CA MET A 59 -1.35 8.94 8.25
C MET A 59 -0.04 8.39 8.83
N CYS A 60 -0.13 7.88 10.06
CA CYS A 60 0.94 7.16 10.71
C CYS A 60 0.51 5.72 10.97
N TYR A 61 1.28 4.75 10.47
CA TYR A 61 0.98 3.32 10.63
C TYR A 61 1.81 2.73 11.76
N LEU A 62 1.14 2.28 12.81
CA LEU A 62 1.76 1.62 13.94
C LEU A 62 1.52 0.11 13.86
N SER A 63 2.54 -0.67 13.56
CA SER A 63 2.43 -2.12 13.43
C SER A 63 2.99 -2.87 14.63
N ASN A 64 4.06 -2.36 15.23
CA ASN A 64 4.76 -3.02 16.32
C ASN A 64 5.12 -2.06 17.44
N VAL A 65 5.09 -2.56 18.66
CA VAL A 65 5.54 -1.85 19.84
C VAL A 65 6.74 -2.59 20.42
N THR A 66 7.76 -1.83 20.76
CA THR A 66 8.92 -2.35 21.48
C THR A 66 8.77 -2.00 22.96
N TYR A 67 8.73 -3.00 23.82
CA TYR A 67 8.66 -2.81 25.27
C TYR A 67 9.79 -3.52 25.98
N LYS A 68 10.13 -3.00 27.15
CA LYS A 68 11.15 -3.56 28.02
C LYS A 68 10.50 -4.01 29.31
N LEU A 69 10.67 -5.27 29.64
CA LEU A 69 10.19 -5.79 30.91
C LEU A 69 11.13 -5.35 32.05
N ASN A 70 10.57 -4.92 33.17
CA ASN A 70 11.35 -4.51 34.33
C ASN A 70 12.27 -5.66 34.77
N GLY A 71 13.57 -5.36 34.90
CA GLY A 71 14.59 -6.36 35.26
C GLY A 71 15.24 -7.11 34.10
N THR A 72 14.78 -6.91 32.87
CA THR A 72 15.35 -7.62 31.72
C THR A 72 16.13 -6.64 30.83
N LYS A 73 17.29 -7.09 30.33
CA LYS A 73 18.09 -6.28 29.37
C LYS A 73 17.57 -6.35 27.93
N SER A 74 16.68 -7.30 27.64
CA SER A 74 16.17 -7.55 26.28
C SER A 74 14.95 -6.69 25.97
N ASN A 75 14.90 -6.21 24.74
CA ASN A 75 13.73 -5.54 24.20
C ASN A 75 12.84 -6.57 23.48
N TYR A 76 11.56 -6.56 23.81
CA TYR A 76 10.56 -7.41 23.19
C TYR A 76 9.77 -6.61 22.16
N LYS A 77 9.52 -7.22 21.02
CA LYS A 77 8.63 -6.65 19.99
C LYS A 77 7.32 -7.43 20.00
N ALA A 78 6.23 -6.71 20.09
CA ALA A 78 4.89 -7.29 19.96
C ALA A 78 4.04 -6.48 19.00
N ALA A 79 3.04 -7.13 18.41
CA ALA A 79 2.00 -6.44 17.68
C ALA A 79 1.25 -5.49 18.62
N CYS A 80 0.86 -4.33 18.10
CA CYS A 80 0.09 -3.36 18.84
C CYS A 80 -1.34 -3.89 19.04
N GLY A 81 -1.68 -4.30 20.24
CA GLY A 81 -3.03 -4.80 20.56
C GLY A 81 -4.05 -3.66 20.64
N PRO A 82 -5.35 -3.93 20.34
CA PRO A 82 -6.41 -2.92 20.35
C PRO A 82 -6.52 -2.18 21.67
N ARG A 83 -6.30 -2.89 22.77
CA ARG A 83 -6.37 -2.34 24.13
C ARG A 83 -5.29 -1.29 24.38
N LEU A 84 -4.07 -1.57 23.95
CA LEU A 84 -2.94 -0.65 24.06
C LEU A 84 -3.20 0.62 23.21
N VAL A 85 -3.76 0.45 22.02
CA VAL A 85 -4.10 1.57 21.15
C VAL A 85 -5.14 2.48 21.82
N LYS A 86 -6.22 1.90 22.36
CA LYS A 86 -7.28 2.66 23.04
C LYS A 86 -6.77 3.36 24.30
N GLU A 87 -5.97 2.70 25.13
CA GLU A 87 -5.51 3.25 26.40
C GLU A 87 -4.37 4.26 26.25
N VAL A 88 -3.47 4.06 25.31
CA VAL A 88 -2.27 4.91 25.15
C VAL A 88 -2.48 5.93 24.04
N ILE A 89 -2.88 5.50 22.86
CA ILE A 89 -2.95 6.38 21.68
C ILE A 89 -4.25 7.20 21.68
N GLY A 90 -5.36 6.59 22.10
CA GLY A 90 -6.66 7.29 22.19
C GLY A 90 -6.66 8.45 23.19
N ASN A 91 -5.73 8.47 24.16
CA ASN A 91 -5.56 9.55 25.11
C ASN A 91 -4.57 10.64 24.65
N LEU A 92 -3.94 10.48 23.49
CA LEU A 92 -3.07 11.50 22.91
C LEU A 92 -3.91 12.55 22.21
N HIS A 93 -3.58 13.82 22.43
CA HIS A 93 -4.24 14.95 21.73
C HIS A 93 -3.70 15.20 20.30
N VAL A 94 -2.73 14.42 19.86
CA VAL A 94 -2.06 14.62 18.55
C VAL A 94 -2.82 13.96 17.40
N PRO A 95 -3.30 12.70 17.52
CA PRO A 95 -4.07 12.11 16.43
C PRO A 95 -5.48 12.69 16.38
N GLU A 96 -5.93 13.05 15.20
CA GLU A 96 -7.28 13.53 14.93
C GLU A 96 -8.29 12.36 14.99
N ASP A 97 -7.91 11.24 14.39
CA ASP A 97 -8.64 9.98 14.42
C ASP A 97 -7.69 8.78 14.54
N VAL A 98 -8.16 7.72 15.15
CA VAL A 98 -7.42 6.47 15.34
C VAL A 98 -8.25 5.32 14.81
N ALA A 99 -7.66 4.50 13.96
CA ALA A 99 -8.28 3.28 13.43
C ALA A 99 -7.47 2.06 13.85
N VAL A 100 -8.14 1.07 14.40
CA VAL A 100 -7.53 -0.22 14.74
C VAL A 100 -7.93 -1.24 13.70
N THR A 101 -6.92 -1.85 13.08
CA THR A 101 -7.17 -2.93 12.12
C THR A 101 -6.37 -4.16 12.49
N THR A 102 -7.02 -5.31 12.44
CA THR A 102 -6.34 -6.59 12.56
C THR A 102 -5.96 -7.08 11.17
N ASN A 103 -4.66 -7.19 10.93
CA ASN A 103 -4.17 -7.68 9.67
C ASN A 103 -4.08 -9.20 9.72
N SER A 104 -4.93 -9.88 9.01
CA SER A 104 -4.91 -11.35 8.83
C SER A 104 -3.58 -11.87 8.24
N PHE A 105 -2.77 -10.97 7.69
CA PHE A 105 -1.50 -11.31 7.05
C PHE A 105 -0.39 -11.69 8.04
N MET A 106 -0.47 -11.28 9.32
CA MET A 106 0.60 -11.55 10.30
C MET A 106 0.47 -12.90 11.02
N MET A 107 -0.66 -13.61 10.86
CA MET A 107 -0.88 -14.93 11.44
C MET A 107 -1.28 -15.93 10.36
N PRO A 108 -0.33 -16.50 9.61
CA PRO A 108 -0.66 -17.45 8.54
C PRO A 108 -1.31 -18.74 9.07
N PHE A 109 -1.32 -18.96 10.36
CA PHE A 109 -1.84 -20.18 10.99
C PHE A 109 -3.12 -19.99 11.81
N SER A 110 -3.63 -18.77 11.97
CA SER A 110 -4.71 -18.49 12.93
C SER A 110 -6.06 -18.18 12.32
N TYR A 111 -6.13 -17.80 11.06
CA TYR A 111 -7.38 -17.54 10.37
C TYR A 111 -7.44 -18.40 9.12
N GLY A 112 -8.24 -19.45 9.20
CA GLY A 112 -8.57 -20.27 8.04
C GLY A 112 -9.13 -19.40 6.91
N ASP A 113 -9.00 -19.87 5.70
CA ASP A 113 -9.63 -19.23 4.55
C ASP A 113 -11.14 -19.12 4.82
N ALA A 114 -11.64 -17.90 4.81
CA ALA A 114 -13.08 -17.69 4.89
C ALA A 114 -13.68 -17.80 3.50
N PHE A 115 -14.77 -18.52 3.41
CA PHE A 115 -15.55 -18.67 2.19
C PHE A 115 -16.84 -17.88 2.34
N MET A 116 -17.10 -16.97 1.41
CA MET A 116 -18.35 -16.22 1.40
C MET A 116 -19.34 -16.92 0.47
N ARG A 117 -20.49 -17.29 1.02
CA ARG A 117 -21.58 -17.84 0.22
C ARG A 117 -22.40 -16.69 -0.36
N LEU A 118 -22.39 -16.57 -1.67
CA LEU A 118 -23.22 -15.58 -2.36
C LEU A 118 -24.68 -16.08 -2.43
N PRO A 119 -25.67 -15.20 -2.24
CA PRO A 119 -27.07 -15.56 -2.41
C PRO A 119 -27.32 -16.06 -3.84
N GLY A 120 -27.82 -17.30 -3.97
CA GLY A 120 -28.15 -17.89 -5.27
C GLY A 120 -26.99 -18.50 -6.07
N GLY A 121 -25.76 -18.53 -5.53
CA GLY A 121 -24.61 -19.16 -6.18
C GLY A 121 -24.14 -20.43 -5.47
N ASP A 122 -23.69 -21.41 -6.23
CA ASP A 122 -23.04 -22.62 -5.71
C ASP A 122 -21.56 -22.40 -5.38
N GLU A 123 -20.97 -21.36 -5.93
CA GLU A 123 -19.56 -21.02 -5.72
C GLU A 123 -19.38 -20.20 -4.42
N SER A 124 -18.43 -20.64 -3.62
CA SER A 124 -18.02 -19.94 -2.39
C SER A 124 -16.63 -19.33 -2.59
N PRO A 125 -16.53 -18.07 -3.07
CA PRO A 125 -15.24 -17.44 -3.28
C PRO A 125 -14.49 -17.31 -1.96
N LYS A 126 -13.18 -17.54 -2.04
CA LYS A 126 -12.27 -17.35 -0.94
C LYS A 126 -12.11 -15.85 -0.66
N VAL A 127 -12.38 -15.44 0.57
CA VAL A 127 -12.31 -14.04 0.99
C VAL A 127 -11.29 -13.86 2.12
N ARG A 128 -10.67 -12.72 2.15
CA ARG A 128 -9.81 -12.31 3.26
C ARG A 128 -10.61 -11.46 4.23
N LEU A 129 -10.67 -11.89 5.48
CA LEU A 129 -11.30 -11.12 6.53
C LEU A 129 -10.30 -10.13 7.13
N LYS A 130 -10.73 -8.91 7.35
CA LYS A 130 -10.01 -7.87 8.06
C LYS A 130 -10.91 -7.36 9.18
N GLY A 131 -10.50 -7.55 10.42
CA GLY A 131 -11.16 -6.92 11.54
C GLY A 131 -10.81 -5.45 11.59
N CYS A 132 -11.78 -4.60 11.83
CA CYS A 132 -11.58 -3.16 12.01
C CYS A 132 -12.57 -2.62 13.05
N ASP A 133 -12.23 -1.49 13.65
CA ASP A 133 -13.14 -0.72 14.50
C ASP A 133 -13.92 0.33 13.68
N ASP A 134 -14.78 1.07 14.36
CA ASP A 134 -15.55 2.17 13.77
C ASP A 134 -14.64 3.33 13.27
N GLY A 135 -13.50 3.54 13.92
CA GLY A 135 -12.50 4.52 13.51
C GLY A 135 -11.97 4.28 12.10
N PHE A 136 -11.99 3.03 11.65
CA PHE A 136 -11.59 2.67 10.30
C PHE A 136 -12.35 3.44 9.23
N TRP A 137 -13.65 3.63 9.39
CA TRP A 137 -14.49 4.35 8.44
C TRP A 137 -14.30 5.88 8.47
N ARG A 138 -13.78 6.41 9.56
CA ARG A 138 -13.43 7.85 9.66
C ARG A 138 -12.08 8.13 9.01
N VAL A 139 -11.10 7.24 9.22
CA VAL A 139 -9.74 7.38 8.68
C VAL A 139 -9.70 7.06 7.18
N TYR A 140 -10.42 6.01 6.76
CA TYR A 140 -10.48 5.58 5.36
C TYR A 140 -11.80 6.00 4.74
N ARG A 141 -11.76 6.63 3.59
CA ARG A 141 -12.95 7.02 2.84
C ARG A 141 -13.32 5.98 1.81
N PHE A 142 -14.45 5.33 2.04
CA PHE A 142 -15.07 4.40 1.11
C PHE A 142 -16.38 4.98 0.60
N ASP A 143 -16.62 4.85 -0.70
CA ASP A 143 -17.91 5.16 -1.32
C ASP A 143 -18.78 3.90 -1.28
N PHE A 144 -19.82 3.91 -0.45
CA PHE A 144 -20.75 2.80 -0.32
C PHE A 144 -21.75 2.85 -1.47
N VAL A 145 -21.80 1.78 -2.28
CA VAL A 145 -22.83 1.63 -3.32
C VAL A 145 -24.16 1.27 -2.69
N GLU A 146 -24.14 0.42 -1.67
CA GLU A 146 -25.29 0.02 -0.88
C GLU A 146 -24.87 -0.18 0.58
N GLY A 147 -25.77 0.09 1.51
CA GLY A 147 -25.51 -0.05 2.94
C GLY A 147 -24.84 1.18 3.57
N ARG A 148 -24.28 1.00 4.76
CA ARG A 148 -23.59 2.02 5.55
C ARG A 148 -22.46 1.41 6.37
N PRO A 149 -21.50 2.22 6.82
CA PRO A 149 -20.52 1.76 7.80
C PRO A 149 -21.22 1.36 9.12
N PHE A 150 -20.65 0.36 9.79
CA PHE A 150 -21.10 0.02 11.13
C PHE A 150 -20.66 1.06 12.14
N THR A 151 -21.41 1.19 13.22
CA THR A 151 -21.13 2.12 14.31
C THR A 151 -20.50 1.39 15.51
N GLU A 152 -19.93 2.14 16.46
CA GLU A 152 -19.32 1.57 17.66
C GLU A 152 -20.29 0.67 18.45
N ALA A 153 -21.59 1.00 18.47
CA ALA A 153 -22.62 0.20 19.14
C ALA A 153 -22.90 -1.17 18.47
N GLU A 154 -22.47 -1.36 17.24
CA GLU A 154 -22.63 -2.59 16.46
C GLU A 154 -21.34 -3.46 16.47
N VAL A 155 -20.27 -2.96 17.08
CA VAL A 155 -19.03 -3.71 17.27
C VAL A 155 -19.17 -4.56 18.54
N LEU A 156 -19.16 -5.88 18.38
CA LEU A 156 -19.20 -6.85 19.47
C LEU A 156 -17.85 -7.00 20.19
#